data_26a0d957b51a722b5767f64116ef1fdb
#
_entry.id   26a0d957b51a722b5767f64116ef1fdb
#
_cell.length_a   1.000
_cell.length_b   1.000
_cell.length_c   1.000
_cell.angle_alpha   90.00
_cell.angle_beta   90.00
_cell.angle_gamma   90.00
#
_symmetry.space_group_name_H-M   'P 1'
#
loop_
_entity.id
_entity.type
_entity.pdbx_description
1 polymer ?
#
loop_
_entity_poly.entity_id
_entity_poly.type
_entity_poly.pdbx_seq_one_letter_code
_entity_poly.pdbx_strand_id
1 'polypeptide(L)'
;MVMTKAEIIKRNIENVNNKYNTSFRVKIVNHKNYDTVLVIKEDDSCFTIKDIISILHNSNLDEWKISLNYGDEGGDYVGFTYLDNIARKNGYMIFDGDSEEYDDNVMTGSTLREMFLINGMKDELVYINNMDEGGDFGTNRKMTYIEIYVNKIGTSNRVNLG
;
A
#
# COMPACT_ATOMS: atom_id res chain seq x y z
N MET A 1 -10.24 20.76 -20.15
CA MET A 1 -8.99 20.30 -19.49
C MET A 1 -9.11 18.82 -19.12
N VAL A 2 -8.20 18.01 -19.59
CA VAL A 2 -8.21 16.57 -19.31
C VAL A 2 -7.39 16.29 -18.06
N MET A 3 -8.00 15.63 -17.08
CA MET A 3 -7.30 15.22 -15.87
C MET A 3 -6.34 14.08 -16.17
N THR A 4 -5.15 14.11 -15.57
CA THR A 4 -4.22 12.99 -15.63
C THR A 4 -4.75 11.82 -14.81
N LYS A 5 -4.19 10.64 -15.03
CA LYS A 5 -4.57 9.45 -14.26
C LYS A 5 -4.30 9.64 -12.76
N ALA A 6 -3.17 10.26 -12.43
CA ALA A 6 -2.83 10.57 -11.03
C ALA A 6 -3.85 11.54 -10.40
N GLU A 7 -4.27 12.55 -11.14
CA GLU A 7 -5.29 13.51 -10.66
C GLU A 7 -6.64 12.83 -10.43
N ILE A 8 -7.03 11.91 -11.30
CA ILE A 8 -8.26 11.13 -11.14
C ILE A 8 -8.19 10.26 -9.89
N ILE A 9 -7.06 9.60 -9.67
CA ILE A 9 -6.84 8.78 -8.47
C ILE A 9 -6.92 9.65 -7.21
N LYS A 10 -6.24 10.79 -7.21
CA LYS A 10 -6.29 11.73 -6.09
C LYS A 10 -7.73 12.15 -5.77
N ARG A 11 -8.49 12.52 -6.79
CA ARG A 11 -9.89 12.91 -6.64
C ARG A 11 -10.72 11.78 -6.04
N ASN A 12 -10.53 10.56 -6.51
CA ASN A 12 -11.26 9.40 -6.00
C ASN A 12 -10.97 9.16 -4.52
N ILE A 13 -9.71 9.33 -4.10
CA ILE A 13 -9.33 9.16 -2.69
C ILE A 13 -9.92 10.29 -1.84
N GLU A 14 -9.92 11.51 -2.33
CA GLU A 14 -10.57 12.63 -1.65
C GLU A 14 -12.08 12.40 -1.48
N ASN A 15 -12.71 11.75 -2.46
CA ASN A 15 -14.11 11.36 -2.37
C ASN A 15 -14.35 10.29 -1.30
N VAL A 16 -13.37 9.42 -1.05
CA VAL A 16 -13.45 8.45 0.05
C VAL A 16 -13.62 9.14 1.40
N ASN A 17 -12.94 10.27 1.60
CA ASN A 17 -13.08 11.05 2.83
C ASN A 17 -14.52 11.47 3.08
N ASN A 18 -15.20 11.93 2.05
CA ASN A 18 -16.59 12.36 2.16
C ASN A 18 -17.54 11.17 2.35
N LYS A 19 -17.29 10.07 1.68
CA LYS A 19 -18.15 8.89 1.71
C LYS A 19 -18.07 8.12 3.02
N TYR A 20 -16.88 8.01 3.60
CA TYR A 20 -16.63 7.19 4.78
C TYR A 20 -16.20 7.98 6.01
N ASN A 21 -16.27 9.30 5.95
CA ASN A 21 -15.86 10.19 7.04
C ASN A 21 -14.44 9.92 7.51
N THR A 22 -13.54 9.77 6.56
CA THR A 22 -12.10 9.59 6.81
C THR A 22 -11.35 10.90 6.58
N SER A 23 -10.07 10.94 6.94
CA SER A 23 -9.24 12.14 6.82
C SER A 23 -7.88 11.84 6.18
N PHE A 24 -7.92 11.26 4.99
CA PHE A 24 -6.70 11.04 4.20
C PHE A 24 -6.25 12.34 3.54
N ARG A 25 -4.95 12.60 3.61
CA ARG A 25 -4.33 13.68 2.85
C ARG A 25 -3.64 13.07 1.63
N VAL A 26 -3.83 13.70 0.49
CA VAL A 26 -3.35 13.18 -0.80
C VAL A 26 -2.51 14.24 -1.48
N LYS A 27 -1.33 13.84 -1.94
CA LYS A 27 -0.40 14.72 -2.64
C LYS A 27 0.13 14.01 -3.88
N ILE A 28 0.23 14.72 -4.99
CA ILE A 28 0.86 14.21 -6.20
C ILE A 28 2.28 14.74 -6.29
N VAL A 29 3.23 13.84 -6.50
CA VAL A 29 4.62 14.18 -6.79
C VAL A 29 4.91 13.76 -8.23
N ASN A 30 5.21 14.73 -9.08
CA ASN A 30 5.48 14.49 -10.49
C ASN A 30 6.94 14.13 -10.72
N HIS A 31 7.16 13.05 -11.45
CA HIS A 31 8.48 12.63 -11.90
C HIS A 31 8.48 12.55 -13.42
N LYS A 32 9.65 12.41 -14.03
CA LYS A 32 9.78 12.38 -15.49
C LYS A 32 8.97 11.25 -16.13
N ASN A 33 9.07 10.04 -15.58
CA ASN A 33 8.51 8.83 -16.17
C ASN A 33 7.29 8.29 -15.44
N TYR A 34 6.97 8.84 -14.29
CA TYR A 34 5.84 8.39 -13.47
C TYR A 34 5.40 9.50 -12.53
N ASP A 35 4.19 9.35 -12.02
CA ASP A 35 3.68 10.19 -10.94
C ASP A 35 3.49 9.33 -9.69
N THR A 36 3.71 9.90 -8.54
CA THR A 36 3.41 9.26 -7.26
C THR A 36 2.23 9.98 -6.62
N VAL A 37 1.18 9.22 -6.29
CA VAL A 37 0.09 9.73 -5.46
C VAL A 37 0.36 9.25 -4.04
N LEU A 38 0.74 10.17 -3.18
CA LEU A 38 1.06 9.88 -1.79
C LEU A 38 -0.17 10.09 -0.91
N VAL A 39 -0.52 9.08 -0.13
CA VAL A 39 -1.66 9.12 0.78
C VAL A 39 -1.17 8.90 2.20
N ILE A 40 -1.53 9.82 3.09
CA ILE A 40 -1.26 9.71 4.53
C ILE A 40 -2.54 10.02 5.30
N LYS A 41 -2.60 9.59 6.55
CA LYS A 41 -3.69 10.00 7.45
C LYS A 41 -3.33 11.33 8.08
N GLU A 42 -4.31 12.18 8.27
CA GLU A 42 -4.11 13.54 8.78
C GLU A 42 -3.39 13.59 10.14
N ASP A 43 -3.62 12.60 10.97
CA ASP A 43 -3.01 12.50 12.30
C ASP A 43 -1.77 11.60 12.35
N ASP A 44 -1.22 11.23 11.18
CA ASP A 44 -0.09 10.32 11.03
C ASP A 44 -0.31 8.96 11.71
N SER A 45 -1.57 8.55 11.88
CA SER A 45 -1.89 7.29 12.50
C SER A 45 -1.65 6.10 11.57
N CYS A 46 -1.62 4.92 12.16
CA CYS A 46 -1.46 3.68 11.43
C CYS A 46 -2.69 3.38 10.55
N PHE A 47 -2.46 2.91 9.34
CA PHE A 47 -3.52 2.47 8.45
C PHE A 47 -4.15 1.18 8.95
N THR A 48 -5.44 1.03 8.71
CA THR A 48 -6.16 -0.23 8.95
C THR A 48 -6.35 -0.97 7.63
N ILE A 49 -6.72 -2.23 7.73
CA ILE A 49 -7.03 -3.04 6.53
C ILE A 49 -8.19 -2.42 5.74
N LYS A 50 -9.17 -1.88 6.44
CA LYS A 50 -10.32 -1.22 5.82
C LYS A 50 -9.91 0.06 5.08
N ASP A 51 -8.97 0.82 5.63
CA ASP A 51 -8.43 2.00 4.97
C ASP A 51 -7.85 1.64 3.61
N ILE A 52 -7.00 0.62 3.58
CA ILE A 52 -6.33 0.16 2.35
C ILE A 52 -7.37 -0.28 1.32
N ILE A 53 -8.29 -1.14 1.72
CA ILE A 53 -9.31 -1.68 0.82
C ILE A 53 -10.19 -0.55 0.27
N SER A 54 -10.60 0.38 1.12
CA SER A 54 -11.44 1.50 0.71
C SER A 54 -10.75 2.38 -0.32
N ILE A 55 -9.49 2.70 -0.11
CA ILE A 55 -8.71 3.51 -1.04
C ILE A 55 -8.55 2.80 -2.38
N LEU A 56 -8.12 1.55 -2.37
CA LEU A 56 -7.86 0.81 -3.60
C LEU A 56 -9.14 0.54 -4.40
N HIS A 57 -10.20 0.15 -3.73
CA HIS A 57 -11.46 -0.17 -4.39
C HIS A 57 -12.10 1.08 -5.01
N ASN A 58 -12.18 2.16 -4.28
CA ASN A 58 -12.82 3.40 -4.77
C ASN A 58 -11.97 4.12 -5.82
N SER A 59 -10.70 3.80 -5.93
CA SER A 59 -9.80 4.38 -6.92
C SER A 59 -9.59 3.50 -8.14
N ASN A 60 -10.31 2.38 -8.24
CA ASN A 60 -10.20 1.40 -9.32
C ASN A 60 -8.79 0.80 -9.44
N LEU A 61 -8.17 0.55 -8.30
CA LEU A 61 -6.82 -0.03 -8.21
C LEU A 61 -6.84 -1.48 -7.73
N ASP A 62 -7.99 -2.14 -7.79
CA ASP A 62 -8.17 -3.49 -7.26
C ASP A 62 -7.21 -4.51 -7.87
N GLU A 63 -6.86 -4.33 -9.13
CA GLU A 63 -6.02 -5.29 -9.86
C GLU A 63 -4.53 -4.90 -9.86
N TRP A 64 -4.18 -3.80 -9.20
CA TRP A 64 -2.79 -3.37 -9.13
C TRP A 64 -2.04 -4.19 -8.08
N LYS A 65 -0.81 -4.55 -8.41
CA LYS A 65 0.06 -5.30 -7.50
C LYS A 65 0.45 -4.44 -6.31
N ILE A 66 0.50 -5.06 -5.14
CA ILE A 66 0.86 -4.39 -3.90
C ILE A 66 2.32 -4.73 -3.57
N SER A 67 3.10 -3.71 -3.29
CA SER A 67 4.47 -3.84 -2.83
C SER A 67 4.64 -3.22 -1.45
N LEU A 68 5.72 -3.58 -0.79
CA LEU A 68 6.07 -3.07 0.54
C LEU A 68 7.46 -2.47 0.48
N ASN A 69 7.67 -1.33 1.14
CA ASN A 69 9.00 -0.79 1.30
C ASN A 69 9.77 -1.60 2.34
N TYR A 70 11.02 -1.88 2.05
CA TYR A 70 11.93 -2.41 3.03
C TYR A 70 13.30 -1.75 2.95
N GLY A 71 14.03 -1.80 4.04
CA GLY A 71 15.40 -1.32 4.09
C GLY A 71 16.18 -2.13 5.10
N ASP A 72 17.49 -2.19 4.93
CA ASP A 72 18.32 -2.82 5.94
C ASP A 72 18.56 -1.86 7.12
N GLU A 73 19.01 -2.42 8.23
CA GLU A 73 19.24 -1.69 9.46
C GLU A 73 20.38 -0.66 9.33
N GLY A 74 21.31 -0.91 8.44
CA GLY A 74 22.41 -0.01 8.14
C GLY A 74 22.06 1.10 7.17
N GLY A 75 20.91 1.05 6.55
CA GLY A 75 20.47 2.02 5.56
C GLY A 75 21.17 1.91 4.22
N ASP A 76 21.96 0.89 4.00
CA ASP A 76 22.73 0.69 2.77
C ASP A 76 21.88 0.20 1.60
N TYR A 77 20.75 -0.37 1.89
CA TYR A 77 19.85 -0.88 0.87
C TYR A 77 18.41 -0.49 1.17
N VAL A 78 17.79 0.18 0.22
CA VAL A 78 16.38 0.54 0.28
C VAL A 78 15.73 0.02 -1.00
N GLY A 79 14.68 -0.77 -0.85
CA GLY A 79 14.00 -1.36 -1.98
C GLY A 79 12.55 -1.65 -1.66
N PHE A 80 11.98 -2.50 -2.49
CA PHE A 80 10.62 -2.96 -2.26
C PHE A 80 10.54 -4.47 -2.54
N THR A 81 9.56 -5.11 -1.88
CA THR A 81 9.17 -6.48 -2.17
C THR A 81 7.68 -6.49 -2.48
N TYR A 82 7.22 -7.47 -3.25
CA TYR A 82 5.80 -7.63 -3.44
C TYR A 82 5.16 -8.29 -2.22
N LEU A 83 3.94 -7.86 -1.90
CA LEU A 83 3.17 -8.46 -0.81
C LEU A 83 2.76 -9.88 -1.18
N ASP A 84 3.21 -10.87 -0.45
CA ASP A 84 2.88 -12.27 -0.68
C ASP A 84 2.37 -13.02 0.55
N ASN A 85 2.49 -12.43 1.72
CA ASN A 85 2.06 -13.06 2.95
C ASN A 85 1.46 -12.08 3.95
N ILE A 86 0.41 -12.50 4.63
CA ILE A 86 -0.22 -11.75 5.69
C ILE A 86 -0.36 -12.65 6.90
N ALA A 87 0.22 -12.22 8.02
CA ALA A 87 0.08 -12.91 9.29
C ALA A 87 -0.80 -12.09 10.22
N ARG A 88 -1.62 -12.76 11.00
CA ARG A 88 -2.48 -12.13 11.98
C ARG A 88 -1.90 -12.35 13.37
N LYS A 89 -1.73 -11.26 14.10
CA LYS A 89 -1.30 -11.29 15.50
C LYS A 89 -2.26 -10.43 16.34
N ASN A 90 -2.21 -10.62 17.63
CA ASN A 90 -3.08 -9.99 18.64
C ASN A 90 -3.55 -8.56 18.34
N GLY A 91 -4.61 -8.43 17.53
CA GLY A 91 -5.22 -7.12 17.22
C GLY A 91 -4.58 -6.36 16.06
N TYR A 92 -3.62 -6.95 15.37
CA TYR A 92 -3.03 -6.32 14.19
C TYR A 92 -2.57 -7.36 13.16
N MET A 93 -2.37 -6.90 11.94
CA MET A 93 -1.95 -7.73 10.82
C MET A 93 -0.54 -7.34 10.38
N ILE A 94 0.27 -8.34 10.06
CA ILE A 94 1.61 -8.12 9.55
C ILE A 94 1.64 -8.46 8.08
N PHE A 95 1.98 -7.47 7.26
CA PHE A 95 2.17 -7.63 5.83
C PHE A 95 3.65 -7.92 5.57
N ASP A 96 3.90 -8.98 4.83
CA ASP A 96 5.24 -9.47 4.56
C ASP A 96 5.40 -9.77 3.08
N GLY A 97 6.62 -9.63 2.58
CA GLY A 97 6.95 -9.95 1.20
C GLY A 97 8.27 -10.71 1.14
N ASP A 98 8.39 -11.58 0.17
CA ASP A 98 9.65 -12.23 -0.12
C ASP A 98 10.54 -11.27 -0.91
N SER A 99 11.82 -11.19 -0.55
CA SER A 99 12.81 -10.38 -1.26
C SER A 99 13.08 -10.87 -2.67
N GLU A 100 12.72 -12.09 -2.96
CA GLU A 100 12.91 -12.68 -4.27
C GLU A 100 11.68 -12.47 -5.16
N GLU A 101 11.87 -11.71 -6.14
CA GLU A 101 11.22 -11.45 -7.40
C GLU A 101 9.96 -12.23 -7.76
N TYR A 102 9.09 -11.54 -8.47
CA TYR A 102 8.09 -12.07 -9.43
C TYR A 102 7.53 -13.45 -9.10
N ASP A 103 6.74 -13.50 -8.08
CA ASP A 103 5.82 -14.61 -7.94
C ASP A 103 4.50 -14.21 -8.59
N ASP A 104 3.92 -15.09 -9.40
CA ASP A 104 2.58 -14.92 -9.95
C ASP A 104 1.50 -14.84 -8.86
N ASN A 105 1.87 -15.11 -7.63
CA ASN A 105 0.99 -15.08 -6.45
C ASN A 105 1.00 -13.73 -5.71
N VAL A 106 1.48 -12.68 -6.34
CA VAL A 106 1.49 -11.34 -5.73
C VAL A 106 0.06 -10.88 -5.44
N MET A 107 -0.15 -10.39 -4.23
CA MET A 107 -1.45 -9.91 -3.81
C MET A 107 -1.81 -8.58 -4.47
N THR A 108 -3.07 -8.42 -4.77
CA THR A 108 -3.66 -7.19 -5.28
C THR A 108 -4.72 -6.69 -4.30
N GLY A 109 -5.30 -5.55 -4.59
CA GLY A 109 -6.43 -5.03 -3.82
C GLY A 109 -7.60 -6.00 -3.77
N SER A 110 -7.88 -6.68 -4.90
CA SER A 110 -8.92 -7.71 -4.96
C SER A 110 -8.64 -8.86 -4.01
N THR A 111 -7.39 -9.30 -3.94
CA THR A 111 -6.99 -10.39 -3.03
C THR A 111 -7.26 -10.00 -1.57
N LEU A 112 -6.86 -8.80 -1.17
CA LEU A 112 -7.11 -8.31 0.18
C LEU A 112 -8.61 -8.23 0.49
N ARG A 113 -9.37 -7.72 -0.45
CA ARG A 113 -10.81 -7.55 -0.28
C ARG A 113 -11.52 -8.89 -0.12
N GLU A 114 -11.15 -9.87 -0.92
CA GLU A 114 -11.69 -11.23 -0.79
C GLU A 114 -11.35 -11.86 0.55
N MET A 115 -10.10 -11.74 0.98
CA MET A 115 -9.67 -12.25 2.28
C MET A 115 -10.46 -11.62 3.42
N PHE A 116 -10.67 -10.32 3.35
CA PHE A 116 -11.44 -9.57 4.34
C PHE A 116 -12.89 -10.05 4.40
N LEU A 117 -13.53 -10.22 3.26
CA LEU A 117 -14.94 -10.62 3.18
C LEU A 117 -15.14 -12.09 3.58
N ILE A 118 -14.28 -12.98 3.12
CA ILE A 118 -14.43 -14.43 3.35
C ILE A 118 -14.09 -14.80 4.78
N ASN A 119 -13.00 -14.23 5.32
CA ASN A 119 -12.51 -14.59 6.64
C ASN A 119 -13.11 -13.74 7.76
N GLY A 120 -14.00 -12.81 7.45
CA GLY A 120 -14.61 -11.94 8.44
C GLY A 120 -13.57 -11.14 9.23
N MET A 121 -12.51 -10.72 8.57
CA MET A 121 -11.43 -9.99 9.22
C MET A 121 -11.96 -8.70 9.81
N LYS A 122 -11.59 -8.43 11.06
CA LYS A 122 -11.90 -7.18 11.72
C LYS A 122 -11.03 -6.07 11.14
N ASP A 123 -11.43 -4.82 11.37
CA ASP A 123 -10.67 -3.65 10.96
C ASP A 123 -9.43 -3.50 11.85
N GLU A 124 -8.40 -4.24 11.53
CA GLU A 124 -7.18 -4.31 12.31
C GLU A 124 -6.10 -3.39 11.74
N LEU A 125 -5.23 -2.91 12.62
CA LEU A 125 -4.07 -2.11 12.24
C LEU A 125 -3.11 -2.94 11.40
N VAL A 126 -2.48 -2.31 10.41
CA VAL A 126 -1.53 -2.96 9.53
C VAL A 126 -0.11 -2.57 9.91
N TYR A 127 0.72 -3.57 10.11
CA TYR A 127 2.16 -3.43 10.32
C TYR A 127 2.88 -4.07 9.15
N ILE A 128 4.02 -3.53 8.80
CA ILE A 128 4.83 -4.06 7.71
C ILE A 128 6.08 -4.68 8.32
N ASN A 129 6.37 -5.91 7.92
CA ASN A 129 7.61 -6.56 8.30
C ASN A 129 8.77 -5.93 7.53
N ASN A 130 9.65 -5.28 8.26
CA ASN A 130 10.83 -4.64 7.69
C ASN A 130 11.98 -5.63 7.78
N MET A 131 12.10 -6.49 6.78
CA MET A 131 13.17 -7.47 6.75
C MET A 131 14.50 -6.80 6.50
N ASP A 132 15.44 -7.08 7.38
CA ASP A 132 16.84 -6.79 7.19
C ASP A 132 17.43 -7.73 6.13
N GLU A 133 18.31 -7.22 5.29
CA GLU A 133 19.00 -8.00 4.28
C GLU A 133 19.79 -9.17 4.86
N GLY A 134 20.27 -9.05 6.10
CA GLY A 134 20.93 -10.14 6.81
C GLY A 134 19.99 -11.22 7.33
N GLY A 135 18.69 -11.02 7.26
CA GLY A 135 17.70 -11.98 7.71
C GLY A 135 17.57 -12.15 9.23
N ASP A 136 18.31 -11.35 9.99
CA ASP A 136 18.38 -11.54 11.43
C ASP A 136 17.32 -10.76 12.22
N PHE A 137 16.68 -9.75 11.63
CA PHE A 137 15.71 -8.95 12.34
C PHE A 137 14.54 -8.54 11.45
N GLY A 138 13.40 -9.18 11.71
CA GLY A 138 12.14 -8.63 11.28
C GLY A 138 11.61 -7.69 12.36
N THR A 139 11.78 -6.41 12.20
CA THR A 139 11.05 -5.46 13.01
C THR A 139 9.78 -5.09 12.26
N ASN A 140 8.65 -5.17 12.95
CA ASN A 140 7.39 -4.75 12.39
C ASN A 140 7.21 -3.26 12.67
N ARG A 141 6.92 -2.49 11.62
CA ARG A 141 6.65 -1.06 11.75
C ARG A 141 5.21 -0.76 11.34
N LYS A 142 4.65 0.27 11.94
CA LYS A 142 3.32 0.73 11.58
C LYS A 142 3.30 1.17 10.13
N MET A 143 2.26 0.77 9.40
CA MET A 143 2.02 1.29 8.07
C MET A 143 1.46 2.71 8.17
N THR A 144 2.18 3.69 7.63
CA THR A 144 1.82 5.10 7.78
C THR A 144 1.58 5.84 6.47
N TYR A 145 1.83 5.20 5.32
CA TYR A 145 1.57 5.85 4.04
C TYR A 145 1.33 4.83 2.93
N ILE A 146 0.69 5.31 1.87
CA ILE A 146 0.53 4.58 0.61
C ILE A 146 1.12 5.44 -0.49
N GLU A 147 1.96 4.85 -1.33
CA GLU A 147 2.46 5.48 -2.55
C GLU A 147 1.89 4.73 -3.75
N ILE A 148 1.14 5.42 -4.57
CA ILE A 148 0.57 4.84 -5.78
C ILE A 148 1.41 5.31 -6.96
N TYR A 149 2.15 4.38 -7.57
CA TYR A 149 3.03 4.67 -8.69
C TYR A 149 2.29 4.55 -10.00
N VAL A 150 2.09 5.68 -10.66
CA VAL A 150 1.39 5.76 -11.94
C VAL A 150 2.41 5.99 -13.04
N ASN A 151 2.65 4.99 -13.84
CA ASN A 151 3.64 5.06 -14.91
C ASN A 151 3.09 5.88 -16.09
N LYS A 152 3.91 6.77 -16.64
CA LYS A 152 3.54 7.61 -17.79
C LYS A 152 3.87 6.96 -19.13
N ILE A 153 4.86 6.10 -19.16
CA ILE A 153 5.41 5.57 -20.40
C ILE A 153 5.53 4.04 -20.44
N GLY A 154 5.21 3.38 -19.39
CA GLY A 154 5.42 1.94 -19.26
C GLY A 154 4.23 1.21 -18.72
N THR A 155 4.49 0.00 -18.29
CA THR A 155 3.48 -0.99 -17.95
C THR A 155 3.41 -1.34 -16.47
N SER A 156 4.29 -0.79 -15.65
CA SER A 156 4.41 -1.19 -14.25
C SER A 156 3.78 -0.17 -13.32
N ASN A 157 2.49 -0.30 -13.11
CA ASN A 157 1.81 0.42 -12.05
C ASN A 157 1.76 -0.46 -10.81
N ARG A 158 1.98 0.13 -9.64
CA ARG A 158 1.87 -0.62 -8.40
C ARG A 158 1.46 0.28 -7.24
N VAL A 159 0.97 -0.33 -6.18
CA VAL A 159 0.64 0.33 -4.92
C VAL A 159 1.67 -0.09 -3.89
N ASN A 160 2.41 0.85 -3.37
CA ASN A 160 3.48 0.61 -2.41
C ASN A 160 3.04 1.05 -1.02
N LEU A 161 3.13 0.13 -0.07
CA LEU A 161 2.74 0.37 1.32
C LEU A 161 3.98 0.60 2.18
N GLY A 162 3.95 1.65 2.98
CA GLY A 162 5.08 2.00 3.81
C GLY A 162 4.75 2.42 5.23
#